data_eb542333001693816a98eaf10a74897d
#
_entry.id   eb542333001693816a98eaf10a74897d
#
_cell.length_a   1.000
_cell.length_b   1.000
_cell.length_c   1.000
_cell.angle_alpha   90.00
_cell.angle_beta   90.00
_cell.angle_gamma   90.00
#
_symmetry.space_group_name_H-M   'P 1'
#
loop_
_entity.id
_entity.type
_entity.pdbx_description
1 polymer ?
#
loop_
_entity_poly.entity_id
_entity_poly.type
_entity_poly.pdbx_seq_one_letter_code
_entity_poly.pdbx_strand_id
1 'polypeptide(L)'
;MRSRFLKGALLLALAAVAGPSVLRNSVEAAAQGPSEVYKDVYNGWKWWHVYCYRCHGMNAIGGNLAPNLIDPNEKFTLPEFLKIVRNGSADGAMQAWNKLLDDKQITQIYTYVRARADKVLPPGRPDEVGPKGGPWVPPAGWSRTK
;
A
#
# COMPACT_ATOMS: atom_id res chain seq x y z
N MET A 1 -65.49 -49.27 22.85
CA MET A 1 -64.73 -48.32 23.58
C MET A 1 -63.50 -47.95 22.74
N ARG A 2 -63.48 -46.81 22.10
CA ARG A 2 -62.40 -46.38 21.19
C ARG A 2 -61.79 -45.09 21.71
N SER A 3 -60.55 -45.20 22.21
CA SER A 3 -59.72 -44.04 22.60
C SER A 3 -59.08 -43.41 21.40
N ARG A 4 -59.32 -42.10 21.16
CA ARG A 4 -58.72 -41.32 20.13
C ARG A 4 -57.55 -40.51 20.72
N PHE A 5 -56.33 -40.87 20.38
CA PHE A 5 -55.13 -40.07 20.70
C PHE A 5 -55.03 -38.85 19.80
N LEU A 6 -55.13 -37.68 20.35
CA LEU A 6 -54.73 -36.44 19.68
C LEU A 6 -53.20 -36.34 19.65
N LYS A 7 -52.65 -36.33 18.45
CA LYS A 7 -51.25 -36.00 18.22
C LYS A 7 -51.15 -34.50 18.06
N GLY A 8 -50.68 -33.80 19.13
CA GLY A 8 -50.27 -32.42 19.07
C GLY A 8 -48.90 -32.29 18.38
N ALA A 9 -48.88 -31.71 17.20
CA ALA A 9 -47.63 -31.35 16.53
C ALA A 9 -47.10 -30.03 17.10
N LEU A 10 -45.99 -30.12 17.81
CA LEU A 10 -45.27 -28.95 18.31
C LEU A 10 -44.38 -28.40 17.20
N LEU A 11 -44.81 -27.32 16.57
CA LEU A 11 -44.00 -26.57 15.59
C LEU A 11 -42.98 -25.75 16.37
N LEU A 12 -41.73 -26.19 16.41
CA LEU A 12 -40.59 -25.40 16.84
C LEU A 12 -40.25 -24.39 15.73
N ALA A 13 -40.62 -23.13 15.94
CA ALA A 13 -40.14 -22.01 15.13
C ALA A 13 -38.66 -21.77 15.44
N LEU A 14 -37.76 -22.16 14.55
CA LEU A 14 -36.36 -21.69 14.58
C LEU A 14 -36.36 -20.20 14.20
N ALA A 15 -36.24 -19.34 15.20
CA ALA A 15 -35.87 -17.96 14.98
C ALA A 15 -34.40 -17.91 14.57
N ALA A 16 -34.14 -17.71 13.28
CA ALA A 16 -32.81 -17.40 12.76
C ALA A 16 -32.39 -16.02 13.31
N VAL A 17 -31.58 -16.03 14.34
CA VAL A 17 -30.91 -14.80 14.81
C VAL A 17 -29.84 -14.44 13.76
N ALA A 18 -30.20 -13.53 12.87
CA ALA A 18 -29.22 -12.85 12.03
C ALA A 18 -28.37 -11.96 12.92
N GLY A 19 -27.31 -12.52 13.48
CA GLY A 19 -26.30 -11.76 14.22
C GLY A 19 -25.55 -10.82 13.27
N PRO A 20 -25.04 -9.67 13.75
CA PRO A 20 -24.50 -8.62 12.89
C PRO A 20 -23.19 -9.07 12.23
N SER A 21 -23.28 -9.46 10.97
CA SER A 21 -22.12 -9.79 10.11
C SER A 21 -21.14 -8.62 9.95
N VAL A 22 -21.57 -7.42 10.26
CA VAL A 22 -20.78 -6.18 10.13
C VAL A 22 -19.63 -6.11 11.13
N LEU A 23 -19.80 -6.63 12.35
CA LEU A 23 -18.76 -6.61 13.38
C LEU A 23 -17.64 -7.65 13.14
N ARG A 24 -17.94 -8.76 12.50
CA ARG A 24 -16.94 -9.78 12.13
C ARG A 24 -15.92 -9.25 11.14
N ASN A 25 -16.36 -8.55 10.10
CA ASN A 25 -15.46 -8.01 9.06
C ASN A 25 -14.48 -6.96 9.60
N SER A 26 -14.87 -6.20 10.61
CA SER A 26 -13.99 -5.18 11.22
C SER A 26 -12.91 -5.80 12.12
N VAL A 27 -13.20 -6.88 12.81
CA VAL A 27 -12.25 -7.59 13.66
C VAL A 27 -11.28 -8.44 12.84
N GLU A 28 -11.76 -9.03 11.76
CA GLU A 28 -10.94 -9.84 10.83
C GLU A 28 -9.96 -8.98 10.04
N ALA A 29 -10.33 -7.75 9.66
CA ALA A 29 -9.43 -6.77 9.05
C ALA A 29 -8.31 -6.31 10.01
N ALA A 30 -8.57 -6.26 11.31
CA ALA A 30 -7.57 -5.91 12.33
C ALA A 30 -6.61 -7.06 12.67
N ALA A 31 -7.00 -8.32 12.41
CA ALA A 31 -6.17 -9.51 12.62
C ALA A 31 -5.26 -9.85 11.42
N GLN A 32 -5.51 -9.26 10.26
CA GLN A 32 -4.62 -9.35 9.10
C GLN A 32 -3.48 -8.35 9.30
N GLY A 33 -2.25 -8.83 9.29
CA GLY A 33 -1.05 -7.99 9.39
C GLY A 33 -1.01 -6.90 8.28
N PRO A 34 0.03 -6.05 8.26
CA PRO A 34 0.13 -4.96 7.29
C PRO A 34 -0.09 -5.45 5.86
N SER A 35 -0.91 -4.74 5.08
CA SER A 35 -1.19 -5.10 3.69
C SER A 35 0.11 -5.17 2.88
N GLU A 36 0.15 -5.99 1.82
CA GLU A 36 1.32 -6.07 0.93
C GLU A 36 1.66 -4.70 0.32
N VAL A 37 0.64 -3.89 0.04
CA VAL A 37 0.83 -2.51 -0.43
C VAL A 37 1.56 -1.65 0.61
N TYR A 38 1.20 -1.75 1.89
CA TYR A 38 1.91 -1.07 2.96
C TYR A 38 3.36 -1.53 3.05
N LYS A 39 3.61 -2.84 2.99
CA LYS A 39 4.97 -3.42 3.04
C LYS A 39 5.83 -2.93 1.88
N ASP A 40 5.28 -2.86 0.68
CA ASP A 40 5.97 -2.35 -0.49
C ASP A 40 6.32 -0.86 -0.33
N VAL A 41 5.39 -0.04 0.14
CA VAL A 41 5.63 1.39 0.41
C VAL A 41 6.67 1.58 1.52
N TYR A 42 6.58 0.83 2.62
CA TYR A 42 7.53 0.94 3.72
C TYR A 42 8.94 0.49 3.33
N ASN A 43 9.07 -0.62 2.59
CA ASN A 43 10.36 -1.06 2.07
C ASN A 43 10.91 -0.08 1.03
N GLY A 44 10.06 0.46 0.15
CA GLY A 44 10.44 1.49 -0.80
C GLY A 44 10.95 2.76 -0.13
N TRP A 45 10.31 3.20 0.95
CA TRP A 45 10.78 4.29 1.78
C TRP A 45 12.17 4.00 2.37
N LYS A 46 12.43 2.78 2.87
CA LYS A 46 13.76 2.41 3.37
C LYS A 46 14.83 2.47 2.27
N TRP A 47 14.57 1.85 1.10
CA TRP A 47 15.51 1.89 -0.03
C TRP A 47 15.74 3.30 -0.54
N TRP A 48 14.68 4.12 -0.57
CA TRP A 48 14.77 5.55 -0.90
C TRP A 48 15.78 6.28 -0.02
N HIS A 49 15.71 6.08 1.29
CA HIS A 49 16.57 6.73 2.26
C HIS A 49 18.02 6.18 2.28
N VAL A 50 18.25 5.03 1.66
CA VAL A 50 19.61 4.51 1.49
C VAL A 50 20.27 5.06 0.22
N TYR A 51 19.53 5.09 -0.91
CA TYR A 51 20.13 5.28 -2.23
C TYR A 51 19.73 6.57 -2.95
N CYS A 52 18.53 7.12 -2.72
CA CYS A 52 17.92 8.11 -3.59
C CYS A 52 17.84 9.52 -2.98
N TYR A 53 17.61 9.62 -1.67
CA TYR A 53 17.24 10.87 -0.99
C TYR A 53 18.30 11.97 -1.10
N ARG A 54 19.57 11.62 -1.19
CA ARG A 54 20.67 12.59 -1.25
C ARG A 54 20.57 13.51 -2.47
N CYS A 55 20.09 12.97 -3.60
CA CYS A 55 19.90 13.74 -4.82
C CYS A 55 18.45 14.21 -4.98
N HIS A 56 17.48 13.32 -4.75
CA HIS A 56 16.06 13.57 -5.02
C HIS A 56 15.26 14.10 -3.81
N GLY A 57 15.92 14.40 -2.69
CA GLY A 57 15.29 14.90 -1.46
C GLY A 57 14.57 13.85 -0.65
N MET A 58 14.35 14.10 0.64
CA MET A 58 13.81 13.12 1.60
C MET A 58 12.42 12.61 1.22
N ASN A 59 11.59 13.45 0.60
CA ASN A 59 10.20 13.15 0.24
C ASN A 59 9.98 13.06 -1.27
N ALA A 60 11.04 12.82 -2.05
CA ALA A 60 11.03 12.74 -3.51
C ALA A 60 10.64 14.07 -4.22
N ILE A 61 10.79 15.20 -3.54
CA ILE A 61 10.45 16.53 -4.04
C ILE A 61 11.57 17.19 -4.87
N GLY A 62 12.67 16.46 -5.10
CA GLY A 62 13.83 16.98 -5.82
C GLY A 62 14.70 17.91 -5.00
N GLY A 63 15.64 18.52 -5.67
CA GLY A 63 16.60 19.49 -5.15
C GLY A 63 17.50 20.02 -6.25
N ASN A 64 18.64 20.59 -5.86
CA ASN A 64 19.60 21.14 -6.84
C ASN A 64 20.31 20.05 -7.68
N LEU A 65 20.31 18.79 -7.22
CA LEU A 65 21.05 17.70 -7.85
C LEU A 65 20.19 16.80 -8.75
N ALA A 66 18.87 16.76 -8.50
CA ALA A 66 17.97 15.84 -9.20
C ALA A 66 16.52 16.36 -9.21
N PRO A 67 15.71 15.95 -10.19
CA PRO A 67 14.36 16.44 -10.36
C PRO A 67 13.41 16.00 -9.24
N ASN A 68 12.28 16.70 -9.15
CA ASN A 68 11.12 16.36 -8.35
C ASN A 68 10.39 15.17 -9.01
N LEU A 69 10.33 14.02 -8.32
CA LEU A 69 9.68 12.80 -8.83
C LEU A 69 8.20 12.68 -8.44
N ILE A 70 7.68 13.63 -7.69
CA ILE A 70 6.27 13.68 -7.31
C ILE A 70 5.51 14.81 -8.00
N ASP A 71 6.10 15.44 -9.01
CA ASP A 71 5.42 16.41 -9.84
C ASP A 71 4.27 15.73 -10.60
N PRO A 72 3.03 16.23 -10.50
CA PRO A 72 1.89 15.65 -11.19
C PRO A 72 2.04 15.70 -12.73
N ASN A 73 2.89 16.57 -13.27
CA ASN A 73 3.13 16.71 -14.70
C ASN A 73 4.19 15.72 -15.22
N GLU A 74 4.99 15.12 -14.34
CA GLU A 74 6.08 14.19 -14.69
C GLU A 74 5.81 12.81 -14.10
N LYS A 75 4.82 12.10 -14.64
CA LYS A 75 4.46 10.77 -14.16
C LYS A 75 5.18 9.69 -14.96
N PHE A 76 6.13 9.01 -14.32
CA PHE A 76 6.74 7.81 -14.88
C PHE A 76 5.81 6.60 -14.69
N THR A 77 5.75 5.75 -15.71
CA THR A 77 5.21 4.39 -15.57
C THR A 77 6.24 3.49 -14.86
N LEU A 78 5.80 2.37 -14.31
CA LEU A 78 6.73 1.42 -13.69
C LEU A 78 7.82 0.91 -14.65
N PRO A 79 7.53 0.56 -15.93
CA PRO A 79 8.57 0.17 -16.88
C PRO A 79 9.60 1.26 -17.15
N GLU A 80 9.17 2.52 -17.29
CA GLU A 80 10.08 3.65 -17.48
C GLU A 80 10.97 3.88 -16.25
N PHE A 81 10.38 3.85 -15.07
CA PHE A 81 11.10 3.99 -13.82
C PHE A 81 12.15 2.88 -13.64
N LEU A 82 11.75 1.63 -13.87
CA LEU A 82 12.67 0.48 -13.85
C LEU A 82 13.83 0.65 -14.83
N LYS A 83 13.54 1.09 -16.07
CA LYS A 83 14.55 1.32 -17.10
C LYS A 83 15.57 2.38 -16.66
N ILE A 84 15.09 3.53 -16.16
CA ILE A 84 15.96 4.63 -15.74
C ILE A 84 16.80 4.23 -14.52
N VAL A 85 16.19 3.63 -13.49
CA VAL A 85 16.93 3.27 -12.28
C VAL A 85 17.97 2.18 -12.56
N ARG A 86 17.66 1.20 -13.41
CA ARG A 86 18.62 0.15 -13.78
C ARG A 86 19.82 0.67 -14.55
N ASN A 87 19.58 1.56 -15.52
CA ASN A 87 20.58 1.93 -16.50
C ASN A 87 21.20 3.29 -16.29
N GLY A 88 20.65 4.10 -15.38
CA GLY A 88 20.96 5.51 -15.23
C GLY A 88 20.20 6.40 -16.24
N SER A 89 20.36 7.71 -16.11
CA SER A 89 19.81 8.67 -17.04
C SER A 89 20.66 8.76 -18.32
N ALA A 90 20.03 9.15 -19.44
CA ALA A 90 20.70 9.23 -20.75
C ALA A 90 21.83 10.27 -20.78
N ASP A 91 21.74 11.32 -19.97
CA ASP A 91 22.75 12.37 -19.82
C ASP A 91 23.87 12.01 -18.82
N GLY A 92 23.79 10.85 -18.18
CA GLY A 92 24.76 10.38 -17.19
C GLY A 92 24.67 11.07 -15.81
N ALA A 93 23.72 11.96 -15.59
CA ALA A 93 23.55 12.65 -14.30
C ALA A 93 23.13 11.69 -13.19
N MET A 94 22.34 10.67 -13.52
CA MET A 94 21.97 9.58 -12.62
C MET A 94 22.73 8.31 -12.99
N GLN A 95 23.45 7.72 -12.04
CA GLN A 95 24.15 6.45 -12.26
C GLN A 95 23.19 5.25 -12.38
N ALA A 96 23.67 4.16 -12.95
CA ALA A 96 22.97 2.88 -12.98
C ALA A 96 22.98 2.18 -11.59
N TRP A 97 21.86 1.63 -11.18
CA TRP A 97 21.68 0.99 -9.87
C TRP A 97 21.49 -0.52 -9.94
N ASN A 98 21.49 -1.14 -11.13
CA ASN A 98 21.23 -2.56 -11.34
C ASN A 98 22.19 -3.54 -10.64
N LYS A 99 23.36 -3.05 -10.19
CA LYS A 99 24.32 -3.84 -9.42
C LYS A 99 24.03 -3.83 -7.91
N LEU A 100 23.23 -2.89 -7.43
CA LEU A 100 22.94 -2.68 -6.01
C LEU A 100 21.48 -2.93 -5.65
N LEU A 101 20.57 -2.79 -6.61
CA LEU A 101 19.12 -2.94 -6.44
C LEU A 101 18.58 -3.95 -7.44
N ASP A 102 17.79 -4.90 -6.94
CA ASP A 102 17.00 -5.79 -7.78
C ASP A 102 15.67 -5.13 -8.19
N ASP A 103 14.97 -5.79 -9.12
CA ASP A 103 13.69 -5.29 -9.65
C ASP A 103 12.60 -5.14 -8.60
N LYS A 104 12.59 -6.01 -7.59
CA LYS A 104 11.64 -5.93 -6.49
C LYS A 104 11.89 -4.69 -5.65
N GLN A 105 13.14 -4.42 -5.32
CA GLN A 105 13.54 -3.23 -4.56
C GLN A 105 13.24 -1.95 -5.33
N ILE A 106 13.54 -1.91 -6.64
CA ILE A 106 13.22 -0.76 -7.52
C ILE A 106 11.69 -0.58 -7.62
N THR A 107 10.92 -1.67 -7.74
CA THR A 107 9.46 -1.61 -7.73
C THR A 107 8.91 -1.09 -6.41
N GLN A 108 9.51 -1.45 -5.28
CA GLN A 108 9.14 -0.92 -3.97
C GLN A 108 9.43 0.58 -3.86
N ILE A 109 10.59 1.04 -4.35
CA ILE A 109 10.92 2.48 -4.43
C ILE A 109 9.87 3.21 -5.30
N TYR A 110 9.54 2.66 -6.46
CA TYR A 110 8.48 3.21 -7.32
C TYR A 110 7.14 3.30 -6.58
N THR A 111 6.76 2.26 -5.84
CA THR A 111 5.50 2.24 -5.08
C THR A 111 5.46 3.35 -4.02
N TYR A 112 6.58 3.59 -3.33
CA TYR A 112 6.73 4.72 -2.40
C TYR A 112 6.58 6.06 -3.12
N VAL A 113 7.32 6.30 -4.20
CA VAL A 113 7.26 7.54 -5.00
C VAL A 113 5.84 7.78 -5.52
N ARG A 114 5.17 6.75 -6.03
CA ARG A 114 3.77 6.85 -6.49
C ARG A 114 2.81 7.21 -5.37
N ALA A 115 2.93 6.61 -4.19
CA ALA A 115 2.08 6.95 -3.05
C ALA A 115 2.26 8.42 -2.64
N ARG A 116 3.49 8.95 -2.77
CA ARG A 116 3.79 10.38 -2.56
C ARG A 116 3.19 11.26 -3.66
N ALA A 117 3.39 10.91 -4.94
CA ALA A 117 2.91 11.65 -6.10
C ALA A 117 1.37 11.70 -6.16
N ASP A 118 0.71 10.62 -5.79
CA ASP A 118 -0.76 10.54 -5.70
C ASP A 118 -1.31 11.22 -4.43
N LYS A 119 -0.45 11.80 -3.58
CA LYS A 119 -0.80 12.49 -2.32
C LYS A 119 -1.57 11.62 -1.32
N VAL A 120 -1.45 10.29 -1.44
CA VAL A 120 -2.09 9.36 -0.49
C VAL A 120 -1.19 9.02 0.69
N LEU A 121 0.14 9.18 0.54
CA LEU A 121 1.11 9.05 1.62
C LEU A 121 1.61 10.44 2.03
N PRO A 122 1.40 10.88 3.27
CA PRO A 122 1.99 12.11 3.80
C PRO A 122 3.53 12.07 3.85
N PRO A 123 4.23 13.23 3.97
CA PRO A 123 5.65 13.26 4.28
C PRO A 123 5.97 12.55 5.60
N GLY A 124 7.10 11.83 5.65
CA GLY A 124 7.56 11.13 6.85
C GLY A 124 7.67 9.63 6.67
N ARG A 125 7.84 8.92 7.78
CA ARG A 125 7.95 7.46 7.80
C ARG A 125 6.57 6.81 7.67
N PRO A 126 6.42 5.80 6.81
CA PRO A 126 5.11 5.15 6.64
C PRO A 126 4.54 4.49 7.90
N ASP A 127 5.35 4.14 8.89
CA ASP A 127 4.92 3.57 10.17
C ASP A 127 4.49 4.62 11.22
N GLU A 128 4.63 5.91 10.91
CA GLU A 128 4.34 7.02 11.83
C GLU A 128 3.32 8.03 11.28
N VAL A 129 3.07 8.03 9.96
CA VAL A 129 2.21 9.04 9.31
C VAL A 129 0.75 8.63 9.13
N GLY A 130 0.38 7.50 9.69
CA GLY A 130 -1.01 7.02 9.70
C GLY A 130 -1.85 7.61 10.84
N PRO A 131 -3.09 7.16 10.98
CA PRO A 131 -3.98 7.64 12.03
C PRO A 131 -3.35 7.50 13.43
N LYS A 132 -3.46 8.55 14.23
CA LYS A 132 -2.92 8.62 15.63
C LYS A 132 -1.41 8.37 15.72
N GLY A 133 -0.64 8.68 14.67
CA GLY A 133 0.80 8.46 14.67
C GLY A 133 1.22 7.01 14.47
N GLY A 134 0.31 6.16 14.01
CA GLY A 134 0.59 4.76 13.68
C GLY A 134 0.94 4.54 12.20
N PRO A 135 0.94 3.27 11.76
CA PRO A 135 1.22 2.92 10.37
C PRO A 135 0.23 3.55 9.39
N TRP A 136 0.76 3.98 8.23
CA TRP A 136 -0.06 4.44 7.13
C TRP A 136 -0.98 3.33 6.62
N VAL A 137 -2.23 3.69 6.34
CA VAL A 137 -3.23 2.78 5.78
C VAL A 137 -3.47 3.17 4.33
N PRO A 138 -3.20 2.27 3.35
CA PRO A 138 -3.50 2.53 1.96
C PRO A 138 -4.99 2.83 1.76
N PRO A 139 -5.37 3.87 0.99
CA PRO A 139 -6.76 4.08 0.63
C PRO A 139 -7.35 2.87 -0.11
N ALA A 140 -8.63 2.58 0.13
CA ALA A 140 -9.30 1.47 -0.55
C ALA A 140 -9.18 1.60 -2.08
N GLY A 141 -8.76 0.51 -2.71
CA GLY A 141 -8.56 0.45 -4.17
C GLY A 141 -7.35 1.23 -4.70
N TRP A 142 -6.52 1.83 -3.85
CA TRP A 142 -5.26 2.38 -4.32
C TRP A 142 -4.25 1.27 -4.64
N SER A 143 -3.61 1.39 -5.80
CA SER A 143 -2.51 0.52 -6.21
C SER A 143 -1.50 1.31 -7.04
N ARG A 144 -0.26 0.82 -7.09
CA ARG A 144 0.84 1.43 -7.87
C ARG A 144 0.62 1.41 -9.39
N THR A 145 -0.34 0.62 -9.87
CA THR A 145 -0.56 0.35 -11.30
C THR A 145 -1.69 1.15 -11.94
N LYS A 146 -2.23 2.14 -11.24
CA LYS A 146 -3.24 3.05 -11.81
C LYS A 146 -2.60 4.24 -12.46
#